data_c45c7fd183ee33dbce600ecca4acb97f
#
_entry.id   c45c7fd183ee33dbce600ecca4acb97f
#
_cell.length_a   1.000
_cell.length_b   1.000
_cell.length_c   1.000
_cell.angle_alpha   90.00
_cell.angle_beta   90.00
_cell.angle_gamma   90.00
#
_symmetry.space_group_name_H-M   'P 1'
#
loop_
_entity.id
_entity.type
_entity.pdbx_description
1 polymer ?
#
loop_
_entity_poly.entity_id
_entity_poly.type
_entity_poly.pdbx_seq_one_letter_code
_entity_poly.pdbx_strand_id
1 'polypeptide(L)'
;KIIQNDITKITADIIVNTANPNPVYGSGTDYAIYKAAGKSQLLRARWKIGKIRRGEIAVTDAYNLSAKYIIHTVGPVWKGGKSHEFEILESCYWKSLKKAAELNCESIAFPLIATGVYGFPKDMALEIAVSTFSKFLAEHEMNIILAVFDKESFQLSSQIVDVVDSYIDENYVNQNYAAEYSQPFRRDRRSEYENRNGYPADRFPEENFYEASFSNEALGWGAMSLEEQL
;
A
#
# COMPACT_ATOMS: atom_id res chain seq x y z
N LYS A 1 -10.43 -1.34 -14.32
CA LYS A 1 -10.68 0.12 -14.38
C LYS A 1 -9.82 0.87 -13.39
N ILE A 2 -9.56 2.16 -13.64
CA ILE A 2 -8.94 3.08 -12.68
C ILE A 2 -10.04 4.00 -12.14
N ILE A 3 -10.04 4.24 -10.82
CA ILE A 3 -11.01 5.14 -10.17
C ILE A 3 -10.32 6.00 -9.11
N GLN A 4 -10.78 7.22 -8.91
CA GLN A 4 -10.40 8.00 -7.74
C GLN A 4 -11.35 7.66 -6.58
N ASN A 5 -10.85 6.97 -5.57
CA ASN A 5 -11.65 6.60 -4.41
C ASN A 5 -10.75 6.24 -3.20
N ASP A 6 -11.36 6.23 -2.02
CA ASP A 6 -10.82 5.57 -0.85
C ASP A 6 -10.98 4.05 -0.98
N ILE A 7 -9.87 3.32 -1.01
CA ILE A 7 -9.87 1.88 -1.19
C ILE A 7 -10.71 1.13 -0.14
N THR A 8 -10.87 1.72 1.05
CA THR A 8 -11.68 1.14 2.14
C THR A 8 -13.20 1.24 1.88
N LYS A 9 -13.61 2.01 0.87
CA LYS A 9 -15.00 2.17 0.43
C LYS A 9 -15.36 1.30 -0.77
N ILE A 10 -14.39 0.61 -1.33
CA ILE A 10 -14.59 -0.23 -2.51
C ILE A 10 -15.12 -1.60 -2.08
N THR A 11 -16.11 -2.10 -2.81
CA THR A 11 -16.56 -3.49 -2.72
C THR A 11 -15.85 -4.31 -3.78
N ALA A 12 -15.09 -5.30 -3.36
CA ALA A 12 -14.40 -6.27 -4.21
C ALA A 12 -14.16 -7.56 -3.40
N ASP A 13 -13.92 -8.69 -4.05
CA ASP A 13 -13.57 -9.92 -3.33
C ASP A 13 -12.27 -9.77 -2.53
N ILE A 14 -11.32 -9.00 -3.09
CA ILE A 14 -10.03 -8.75 -2.46
C ILE A 14 -9.72 -7.26 -2.42
N ILE A 15 -9.26 -6.79 -1.28
CA ILE A 15 -8.62 -5.48 -1.09
C ILE A 15 -7.12 -5.72 -0.89
N VAL A 16 -6.29 -5.04 -1.69
CA VAL A 16 -4.83 -5.13 -1.54
C VAL A 16 -4.35 -4.03 -0.59
N ASN A 17 -3.55 -4.42 0.38
CA ASN A 17 -2.90 -3.54 1.34
C ASN A 17 -1.41 -3.37 1.00
N THR A 18 -0.96 -2.12 0.88
CA THR A 18 0.47 -1.78 0.80
C THR A 18 1.08 -1.81 2.21
N ALA A 19 1.50 -3.00 2.61
CA ALA A 19 1.78 -3.35 4.00
C ALA A 19 3.21 -3.02 4.43
N ASN A 20 3.38 -2.85 5.75
CA ASN A 20 4.70 -2.86 6.36
C ASN A 20 5.28 -4.29 6.34
N PRO A 21 6.61 -4.47 6.13
CA PRO A 21 7.25 -5.78 6.22
C PRO A 21 6.97 -6.51 7.53
N ASN A 22 6.99 -5.80 8.63
CA ASN A 22 6.72 -6.33 9.96
C ASN A 22 5.22 -6.23 10.29
N PRO A 23 4.70 -7.05 11.22
CA PRO A 23 3.30 -7.07 11.60
C PRO A 23 2.91 -5.86 12.48
N VAL A 24 3.11 -4.67 11.91
CA VAL A 24 2.70 -3.37 12.47
C VAL A 24 2.02 -2.59 11.35
N TYR A 25 1.06 -1.75 11.69
CA TYR A 25 0.49 -0.85 10.70
C TYR A 25 1.30 0.44 10.60
N GLY A 26 1.46 0.95 9.39
CA GLY A 26 2.13 2.21 9.09
C GLY A 26 1.17 3.40 9.06
N SER A 27 1.36 4.29 8.10
CA SER A 27 0.53 5.45 7.80
C SER A 27 -0.19 5.30 6.45
N GLY A 28 -0.99 6.27 6.08
CA GLY A 28 -1.69 6.31 4.78
C GLY A 28 -2.63 5.11 4.59
N THR A 29 -2.60 4.55 3.41
CA THR A 29 -3.48 3.44 3.01
C THR A 29 -3.42 2.24 3.97
N ASP A 30 -2.22 1.86 4.45
CA ASP A 30 -2.09 0.76 5.40
C ASP A 30 -2.85 1.05 6.71
N TYR A 31 -2.71 2.26 7.24
CA TYR A 31 -3.47 2.67 8.43
C TYR A 31 -4.98 2.70 8.19
N ALA A 32 -5.42 3.23 7.04
CA ALA A 32 -6.84 3.31 6.68
C ALA A 32 -7.46 1.91 6.61
N ILE A 33 -6.78 0.95 5.97
CA ILE A 33 -7.22 -0.44 5.89
C ILE A 33 -7.31 -1.09 7.27
N TYR A 34 -6.29 -0.93 8.13
CA TYR A 34 -6.35 -1.44 9.50
C TYR A 34 -7.49 -0.84 10.30
N LYS A 35 -7.73 0.48 10.15
CA LYS A 35 -8.83 1.19 10.82
C LYS A 35 -10.19 0.65 10.38
N ALA A 36 -10.39 0.47 9.08
CA ALA A 36 -11.66 0.03 8.50
C ALA A 36 -11.91 -1.47 8.75
N ALA A 37 -10.90 -2.32 8.62
CA ALA A 37 -11.02 -3.76 8.86
C ALA A 37 -11.21 -4.14 10.33
N GLY A 38 -10.81 -3.26 11.27
CA GLY A 38 -10.76 -3.57 12.70
C GLY A 38 -9.32 -3.86 13.15
N LYS A 39 -8.64 -2.81 13.66
CA LYS A 39 -7.20 -2.80 13.97
C LYS A 39 -6.71 -4.02 14.75
N SER A 40 -7.40 -4.36 15.83
CA SER A 40 -6.96 -5.44 16.73
C SER A 40 -7.06 -6.83 16.10
N GLN A 41 -8.09 -7.05 15.30
CA GLN A 41 -8.31 -8.35 14.64
C GLN A 41 -7.28 -8.54 13.54
N LEU A 42 -7.11 -7.54 12.66
CA LEU A 42 -6.17 -7.60 11.56
C LEU A 42 -4.72 -7.68 12.06
N LEU A 43 -4.37 -6.92 13.11
CA LEU A 43 -3.03 -6.97 13.68
C LEU A 43 -2.69 -8.35 14.25
N ARG A 44 -3.64 -9.00 14.96
CA ARG A 44 -3.45 -10.37 15.45
C ARG A 44 -3.23 -11.37 14.32
N ALA A 45 -3.97 -11.23 13.20
CA ALA A 45 -3.77 -12.08 12.04
C ALA A 45 -2.38 -11.87 11.41
N ARG A 46 -1.96 -10.61 11.27
CA ARG A 46 -0.63 -10.28 10.75
C ARG A 46 0.51 -10.80 11.65
N TRP A 47 0.33 -10.81 12.96
CA TRP A 47 1.33 -11.39 13.88
C TRP A 47 1.51 -12.89 13.70
N LYS A 48 0.42 -13.62 13.43
CA LYS A 48 0.51 -15.06 13.13
C LYS A 48 1.30 -15.32 11.84
N ILE A 49 1.19 -14.44 10.85
CA ILE A 49 1.93 -14.51 9.58
C ILE A 49 3.40 -14.10 9.78
N GLY A 50 3.65 -13.09 10.62
CA GLY A 50 4.98 -12.56 10.85
C GLY A 50 5.46 -11.62 9.74
N LYS A 51 6.78 -11.65 9.46
CA LYS A 51 7.44 -10.78 8.49
C LYS A 51 7.13 -11.19 7.04
N ILE A 52 6.77 -10.22 6.20
CA ILE A 52 6.60 -10.37 4.75
C ILE A 52 7.79 -9.70 4.07
N ARG A 53 8.46 -10.39 3.15
CA ARG A 53 9.57 -9.83 2.36
C ARG A 53 9.04 -8.87 1.29
N ARG A 54 9.88 -7.94 0.81
CA ARG A 54 9.54 -7.07 -0.32
C ARG A 54 9.27 -7.90 -1.57
N GLY A 55 8.23 -7.54 -2.32
CA GLY A 55 7.75 -8.29 -3.48
C GLY A 55 6.95 -9.55 -3.13
N GLU A 56 6.76 -9.87 -1.84
CA GLU A 56 5.96 -11.00 -1.38
C GLU A 56 4.58 -10.56 -0.88
N ILE A 57 3.71 -11.53 -0.72
CA ILE A 57 2.34 -11.35 -0.27
C ILE A 57 2.00 -12.24 0.92
N ALA A 58 0.95 -11.86 1.65
CA ALA A 58 0.27 -12.71 2.60
C ALA A 58 -1.24 -12.40 2.57
N VAL A 59 -2.06 -13.34 3.03
CA VAL A 59 -3.53 -13.21 2.98
C VAL A 59 -4.11 -13.28 4.39
N THR A 60 -5.09 -12.42 4.65
CA THR A 60 -5.94 -12.47 5.85
C THR A 60 -7.40 -12.34 5.45
N ASP A 61 -8.30 -12.64 6.38
CA ASP A 61 -9.70 -12.24 6.26
C ASP A 61 -9.82 -10.71 6.19
N ALA A 62 -10.89 -10.21 5.56
CA ALA A 62 -11.13 -8.78 5.42
C ALA A 62 -11.87 -8.15 6.60
N TYR A 63 -12.41 -8.96 7.50
CA TYR A 63 -13.15 -8.55 8.70
C TYR A 63 -14.31 -7.58 8.38
N ASN A 64 -14.18 -6.30 8.77
CA ASN A 64 -15.25 -5.29 8.59
C ASN A 64 -15.21 -4.58 7.23
N LEU A 65 -14.25 -4.90 6.34
CA LEU A 65 -14.23 -4.38 4.97
C LEU A 65 -15.26 -5.12 4.11
N SER A 66 -15.74 -4.44 3.06
CA SER A 66 -16.65 -5.04 2.05
C SER A 66 -15.85 -5.91 1.07
N ALA A 67 -15.16 -6.92 1.60
CA ALA A 67 -14.33 -7.86 0.87
C ALA A 67 -14.31 -9.23 1.57
N LYS A 68 -13.84 -10.27 0.87
CA LYS A 68 -13.59 -11.60 1.45
C LYS A 68 -12.22 -11.64 2.12
N TYR A 69 -11.21 -11.11 1.43
CA TYR A 69 -9.81 -11.18 1.84
C TYR A 69 -9.09 -9.84 1.73
N ILE A 70 -8.03 -9.68 2.53
CA ILE A 70 -6.99 -8.67 2.34
C ILE A 70 -5.72 -9.39 1.89
N ILE A 71 -5.14 -8.97 0.77
CA ILE A 71 -3.79 -9.34 0.37
C ILE A 71 -2.84 -8.25 0.85
N HIS A 72 -1.95 -8.59 1.76
CA HIS A 72 -0.87 -7.73 2.23
C HIS A 72 0.34 -7.92 1.34
N THR A 73 0.77 -6.89 0.63
CA THR A 73 1.99 -6.91 -0.18
C THR A 73 2.95 -5.83 0.27
N VAL A 74 4.26 -6.10 0.17
CA VAL A 74 5.30 -5.18 0.62
C VAL A 74 6.07 -4.65 -0.57
N GLY A 75 5.78 -3.41 -0.94
CA GLY A 75 6.47 -2.72 -2.04
C GLY A 75 7.92 -2.35 -1.73
N PRO A 76 8.67 -1.91 -2.76
CA PRO A 76 10.02 -1.40 -2.59
C PRO A 76 10.02 -0.02 -1.92
N VAL A 77 11.12 0.32 -1.24
CA VAL A 77 11.48 1.72 -0.95
C VAL A 77 12.27 2.24 -2.13
N TRP A 78 11.86 3.39 -2.66
CA TRP A 78 12.53 3.99 -3.80
C TRP A 78 13.94 4.45 -3.45
N LYS A 79 14.94 4.05 -4.24
CA LYS A 79 16.36 4.38 -4.10
C LYS A 79 16.95 4.81 -5.45
N GLY A 80 16.12 5.28 -6.38
CA GLY A 80 16.55 5.74 -7.70
C GLY A 80 16.56 4.67 -8.79
N GLY A 81 15.84 3.55 -8.61
CA GLY A 81 15.63 2.52 -9.62
C GLY A 81 16.79 1.54 -9.84
N LYS A 82 17.80 1.52 -8.93
CA LYS A 82 19.02 0.71 -9.07
C LYS A 82 19.06 -0.53 -8.15
N SER A 83 17.97 -0.78 -7.38
CA SER A 83 17.92 -1.83 -6.37
C SER A 83 16.75 -2.80 -6.61
N HIS A 84 16.48 -3.10 -7.89
CA HIS A 84 15.37 -3.99 -8.33
C HIS A 84 13.98 -3.50 -7.92
N GLU A 85 13.79 -2.18 -7.75
CA GLU A 85 12.53 -1.63 -7.28
C GLU A 85 11.39 -1.89 -8.28
N PHE A 86 11.69 -1.86 -9.59
CA PHE A 86 10.70 -2.14 -10.64
C PHE A 86 10.19 -3.57 -10.57
N GLU A 87 11.10 -4.54 -10.50
CA GLU A 87 10.77 -5.97 -10.43
C GLU A 87 10.05 -6.32 -9.13
N ILE A 88 10.44 -5.69 -8.01
CA ILE A 88 9.78 -5.86 -6.72
C ILE A 88 8.34 -5.34 -6.80
N LEU A 89 8.12 -4.17 -7.42
CA LEU A 89 6.78 -3.61 -7.55
C LEU A 89 5.90 -4.44 -8.49
N GLU A 90 6.43 -4.87 -9.64
CA GLU A 90 5.73 -5.79 -10.56
C GLU A 90 5.35 -7.08 -9.84
N SER A 91 6.26 -7.66 -9.04
CA SER A 91 6.00 -8.86 -8.23
C SER A 91 4.85 -8.67 -7.25
N CYS A 92 4.72 -7.49 -6.64
CA CYS A 92 3.60 -7.19 -5.74
C CYS A 92 2.25 -7.31 -6.46
N TYR A 93 2.12 -6.70 -7.64
CA TYR A 93 0.89 -6.77 -8.43
C TYR A 93 0.64 -8.20 -8.95
N TRP A 94 1.65 -8.79 -9.58
CA TRP A 94 1.54 -10.11 -10.19
C TRP A 94 1.16 -11.20 -9.19
N LYS A 95 1.85 -11.29 -8.05
CA LYS A 95 1.57 -12.29 -7.02
C LYS A 95 0.19 -12.10 -6.40
N SER A 96 -0.25 -10.85 -6.24
CA SER A 96 -1.60 -10.56 -5.75
C SER A 96 -2.68 -11.04 -6.71
N LEU A 97 -2.51 -10.81 -8.01
CA LEU A 97 -3.43 -11.29 -9.05
C LEU A 97 -3.47 -12.82 -9.11
N LYS A 98 -2.31 -13.46 -9.12
CA LYS A 98 -2.25 -14.94 -9.08
C LYS A 98 -2.94 -15.51 -7.85
N LYS A 99 -2.73 -14.91 -6.68
CA LYS A 99 -3.39 -15.34 -5.45
C LYS A 99 -4.90 -15.13 -5.51
N ALA A 100 -5.38 -14.06 -6.13
CA ALA A 100 -6.80 -13.83 -6.34
C ALA A 100 -7.43 -14.94 -7.20
N ALA A 101 -6.77 -15.33 -8.30
CA ALA A 101 -7.22 -16.43 -9.15
C ALA A 101 -7.21 -17.78 -8.39
N GLU A 102 -6.15 -18.07 -7.62
CA GLU A 102 -6.06 -19.29 -6.78
C GLU A 102 -7.20 -19.36 -5.73
N LEU A 103 -7.66 -18.21 -5.24
CA LEU A 103 -8.77 -18.11 -4.28
C LEU A 103 -10.15 -18.10 -4.97
N ASN A 104 -10.21 -18.27 -6.29
CA ASN A 104 -11.42 -18.18 -7.11
C ASN A 104 -12.20 -16.87 -6.87
N CYS A 105 -11.48 -15.76 -6.78
CA CYS A 105 -12.04 -14.43 -6.66
C CYS A 105 -12.22 -13.78 -8.03
N GLU A 106 -13.34 -13.09 -8.23
CA GLU A 106 -13.71 -12.45 -9.50
C GLU A 106 -13.28 -10.97 -9.55
N SER A 107 -12.97 -10.37 -8.38
CA SER A 107 -12.63 -8.95 -8.29
C SER A 107 -11.53 -8.69 -7.27
N ILE A 108 -10.65 -7.72 -7.63
CA ILE A 108 -9.55 -7.27 -6.78
C ILE A 108 -9.34 -5.76 -6.91
N ALA A 109 -9.20 -5.08 -5.77
CA ALA A 109 -8.90 -3.65 -5.72
C ALA A 109 -7.49 -3.42 -5.20
N PHE A 110 -6.71 -2.63 -5.94
CA PHE A 110 -5.36 -2.23 -5.63
C PHE A 110 -5.28 -0.74 -5.29
N PRO A 111 -4.45 -0.34 -4.33
CA PRO A 111 -3.94 1.03 -4.26
C PRO A 111 -2.77 1.19 -5.23
N LEU A 112 -2.29 2.42 -5.42
CA LEU A 112 -1.02 2.65 -6.09
C LEU A 112 0.12 2.31 -5.12
N ILE A 113 0.70 1.11 -5.26
CA ILE A 113 1.62 0.52 -4.29
C ILE A 113 2.93 1.31 -4.22
N ALA A 114 3.46 1.51 -3.01
CA ALA A 114 4.75 2.12 -2.68
C ALA A 114 4.88 3.63 -3.01
N THR A 115 3.86 4.32 -3.47
CA THR A 115 3.92 5.75 -3.89
C THR A 115 3.76 6.76 -2.76
N GLY A 116 3.42 6.30 -1.56
CA GLY A 116 3.36 7.14 -0.36
C GLY A 116 4.73 7.29 0.32
N VAL A 117 4.85 6.86 1.57
CA VAL A 117 6.09 6.95 2.38
C VAL A 117 7.31 6.27 1.74
N TYR A 118 7.10 5.25 0.90
CA TYR A 118 8.20 4.58 0.18
C TYR A 118 8.71 5.36 -1.03
N GLY A 119 8.02 6.43 -1.45
CA GLY A 119 8.50 7.42 -2.41
C GLY A 119 8.69 6.92 -3.84
N PHE A 120 8.09 5.80 -4.23
CA PHE A 120 8.15 5.34 -5.62
C PHE A 120 7.45 6.36 -6.53
N PRO A 121 8.06 6.79 -7.67
CA PRO A 121 7.45 7.76 -8.59
C PRO A 121 6.09 7.26 -9.08
N LYS A 122 5.07 8.13 -9.01
CA LYS A 122 3.67 7.76 -9.26
C LYS A 122 3.40 7.38 -10.71
N ASP A 123 4.01 8.10 -11.64
CA ASP A 123 3.94 7.82 -13.08
C ASP A 123 4.47 6.41 -13.41
N MET A 124 5.68 6.11 -12.95
CA MET A 124 6.30 4.79 -13.14
C MET A 124 5.51 3.68 -12.45
N ALA A 125 4.99 3.94 -11.24
CA ALA A 125 4.18 2.97 -10.51
C ALA A 125 2.86 2.67 -11.25
N LEU A 126 2.26 3.68 -11.85
CA LEU A 126 1.03 3.55 -12.63
C LEU A 126 1.27 2.75 -13.92
N GLU A 127 2.37 3.01 -14.64
CA GLU A 127 2.77 2.23 -15.82
C GLU A 127 3.00 0.75 -15.49
N ILE A 128 3.72 0.45 -14.40
CA ILE A 128 3.97 -0.93 -13.96
C ILE A 128 2.63 -1.62 -13.60
N ALA A 129 1.76 -0.95 -12.87
CA ALA A 129 0.45 -1.50 -12.50
C ALA A 129 -0.37 -1.85 -13.75
N VAL A 130 -0.55 -0.90 -14.67
CA VAL A 130 -1.33 -1.07 -15.90
C VAL A 130 -0.73 -2.16 -16.80
N SER A 131 0.59 -2.15 -16.99
CA SER A 131 1.30 -3.16 -17.77
C SER A 131 1.11 -4.57 -17.17
N THR A 132 1.25 -4.70 -15.84
CA THR A 132 1.08 -5.98 -15.15
C THR A 132 -0.37 -6.48 -15.24
N PHE A 133 -1.36 -5.59 -15.09
CA PHE A 133 -2.77 -5.93 -15.24
C PHE A 133 -3.10 -6.39 -16.66
N SER A 134 -2.58 -5.69 -17.67
CA SER A 134 -2.77 -6.05 -19.08
C SER A 134 -2.18 -7.43 -19.40
N LYS A 135 -0.97 -7.72 -18.91
CA LYS A 135 -0.36 -9.05 -19.05
C LYS A 135 -1.20 -10.15 -18.41
N PHE A 136 -1.73 -9.90 -17.21
CA PHE A 136 -2.56 -10.88 -16.49
C PHE A 136 -3.89 -11.11 -17.19
N LEU A 137 -4.56 -10.06 -17.64
CA LEU A 137 -5.87 -10.13 -18.31
C LEU A 137 -5.80 -10.74 -19.72
N ALA A 138 -4.63 -10.86 -20.32
CA ALA A 138 -4.45 -11.59 -21.59
C ALA A 138 -4.71 -13.10 -21.46
N GLU A 139 -4.59 -13.65 -20.23
CA GLU A 139 -4.71 -15.10 -19.96
C GLU A 139 -5.80 -15.42 -18.92
N HIS A 140 -6.34 -14.41 -18.23
CA HIS A 140 -7.28 -14.58 -17.12
C HIS A 140 -8.42 -13.56 -17.17
N GLU A 141 -9.60 -13.96 -16.75
CA GLU A 141 -10.73 -13.03 -16.53
C GLU A 141 -10.76 -12.58 -15.07
N MET A 142 -10.71 -11.26 -14.83
CA MET A 142 -10.81 -10.68 -13.50
C MET A 142 -11.21 -9.21 -13.56
N ASN A 143 -12.07 -8.78 -12.65
CA ASN A 143 -12.39 -7.36 -12.49
C ASN A 143 -11.32 -6.67 -11.61
N ILE A 144 -10.35 -6.03 -12.25
CA ILE A 144 -9.27 -5.32 -11.56
C ILE A 144 -9.65 -3.84 -11.40
N ILE A 145 -9.58 -3.33 -10.17
CA ILE A 145 -9.82 -1.94 -9.81
C ILE A 145 -8.52 -1.34 -9.28
N LEU A 146 -8.01 -0.29 -9.92
CA LEU A 146 -6.92 0.52 -9.37
C LEU A 146 -7.52 1.77 -8.72
N ALA A 147 -7.41 1.86 -7.41
CA ALA A 147 -7.86 3.01 -6.63
C ALA A 147 -6.72 4.01 -6.49
N VAL A 148 -6.84 5.18 -7.11
CA VAL A 148 -5.97 6.33 -6.87
C VAL A 148 -6.65 7.26 -5.88
N PHE A 149 -5.89 7.84 -4.96
CA PHE A 149 -6.47 8.63 -3.87
C PHE A 149 -6.25 10.13 -4.07
N ASP A 150 -5.02 10.52 -4.34
CA ASP A 150 -4.63 11.93 -4.43
C ASP A 150 -4.83 12.52 -5.83
N LYS A 151 -4.83 13.85 -5.90
CA LYS A 151 -5.06 14.64 -7.13
C LYS A 151 -4.02 14.36 -8.23
N GLU A 152 -2.76 14.22 -7.86
CA GLU A 152 -1.67 13.96 -8.81
C GLU A 152 -1.86 12.60 -9.47
N SER A 153 -2.09 11.54 -8.66
CA SER A 153 -2.37 10.20 -9.16
C SER A 153 -3.63 10.17 -10.05
N PHE A 154 -4.66 10.94 -9.71
CA PHE A 154 -5.85 11.09 -10.54
C PHE A 154 -5.53 11.73 -11.89
N GLN A 155 -4.77 12.83 -11.89
CA GLN A 155 -4.38 13.51 -13.13
C GLN A 155 -3.50 12.64 -14.04
N LEU A 156 -2.53 11.90 -13.46
CA LEU A 156 -1.70 10.95 -14.20
C LEU A 156 -2.54 9.82 -14.80
N SER A 157 -3.52 9.31 -14.05
CA SER A 157 -4.42 8.26 -14.54
C SER A 157 -5.25 8.71 -15.75
N SER A 158 -5.69 9.97 -15.77
CA SER A 158 -6.45 10.54 -16.89
C SER A 158 -5.63 10.71 -18.18
N GLN A 159 -4.30 10.57 -18.11
CA GLN A 159 -3.43 10.54 -19.30
C GLN A 159 -3.32 9.14 -19.91
N ILE A 160 -3.68 8.11 -19.16
CA ILE A 160 -3.56 6.70 -19.59
C ILE A 160 -4.90 6.14 -20.06
N VAL A 161 -5.99 6.55 -19.43
CA VAL A 161 -7.36 6.14 -19.77
C VAL A 161 -8.25 7.34 -20.03
N ASP A 162 -9.18 7.23 -20.98
CA ASP A 162 -10.03 8.34 -21.42
C ASP A 162 -10.94 8.87 -20.32
N VAL A 163 -11.39 7.99 -19.41
CA VAL A 163 -12.28 8.36 -18.31
C VAL A 163 -11.83 7.71 -17.02
N VAL A 164 -11.60 8.55 -16.00
CA VAL A 164 -11.36 8.11 -14.62
C VAL A 164 -12.50 8.64 -13.75
N ASP A 165 -13.36 7.74 -13.27
CA ASP A 165 -14.45 8.10 -12.37
C ASP A 165 -13.91 8.57 -11.03
N SER A 166 -14.43 9.66 -10.49
CA SER A 166 -14.11 10.18 -9.17
C SER A 166 -15.28 10.01 -8.21
N TYR A 167 -15.05 9.38 -7.07
CA TYR A 167 -16.01 9.14 -5.99
C TYR A 167 -15.69 9.93 -4.71
N ILE A 168 -14.57 10.67 -4.71
CA ILE A 168 -14.11 11.50 -3.60
C ILE A 168 -13.65 12.86 -4.14
N ASP A 169 -13.79 13.90 -3.34
CA ASP A 169 -13.33 15.25 -3.65
C ASP A 169 -12.03 15.63 -2.94
N GLU A 170 -11.49 16.80 -3.26
CA GLU A 170 -10.25 17.31 -2.69
C GLU A 170 -10.37 17.56 -1.17
N ASN A 171 -11.55 17.92 -0.67
CA ASN A 171 -11.78 18.10 0.77
C ASN A 171 -11.67 16.77 1.50
N TYR A 172 -12.27 15.72 0.96
CA TYR A 172 -12.17 14.37 1.52
C TYR A 172 -10.70 13.91 1.56
N VAL A 173 -9.97 14.10 0.46
CA VAL A 173 -8.54 13.77 0.36
C VAL A 173 -7.75 14.49 1.45
N ASN A 174 -7.88 15.81 1.55
CA ASN A 174 -7.13 16.63 2.51
C ASN A 174 -7.43 16.27 3.97
N GLN A 175 -8.69 16.04 4.33
CA GLN A 175 -9.08 15.63 5.66
C GLN A 175 -8.48 14.28 6.07
N ASN A 176 -8.45 13.32 5.16
CA ASN A 176 -7.89 12.00 5.45
C ASN A 176 -6.36 12.02 5.47
N TYR A 177 -5.69 12.78 4.59
CA TYR A 177 -4.25 13.00 4.69
C TYR A 177 -3.88 13.59 6.06
N ALA A 178 -4.55 14.64 6.49
CA ALA A 178 -4.29 15.24 7.80
C ALA A 178 -4.50 14.24 8.94
N ALA A 179 -5.56 13.43 8.89
CA ALA A 179 -5.87 12.44 9.92
C ALA A 179 -4.89 11.26 9.96
N GLU A 180 -4.40 10.81 8.80
CA GLU A 180 -3.59 9.61 8.66
C GLU A 180 -2.09 9.88 8.81
N TYR A 181 -1.61 11.02 8.31
CA TYR A 181 -0.18 11.38 8.35
C TYR A 181 0.21 12.23 9.57
N SER A 182 -0.75 12.89 10.25
CA SER A 182 -0.49 13.64 11.48
C SER A 182 -0.37 12.79 12.74
N GLN A 183 -0.67 11.49 12.67
CA GLN A 183 -0.48 10.59 13.81
C GLN A 183 1.02 10.39 14.06
N PRO A 184 1.56 10.84 15.20
CA PRO A 184 2.96 10.56 15.51
C PRO A 184 3.14 9.05 15.55
N PHE A 185 4.16 8.58 14.86
CA PHE A 185 4.59 7.19 14.87
C PHE A 185 4.95 6.83 16.32
N ARG A 186 4.01 6.31 17.10
CA ARG A 186 4.24 5.99 18.49
C ARG A 186 5.12 4.75 18.60
N ARG A 187 6.37 4.95 19.00
CA ARG A 187 7.30 3.89 19.43
C ARG A 187 6.72 2.94 20.49
N ASP A 188 5.64 3.33 21.16
CA ASP A 188 5.26 2.80 22.47
C ASP A 188 4.12 1.76 22.45
N ARG A 189 3.63 1.34 21.29
CA ARG A 189 2.51 0.38 21.25
C ARG A 189 2.91 -1.08 21.42
N ARG A 190 4.20 -1.38 21.41
CA ARG A 190 4.72 -2.72 21.67
C ARG A 190 4.42 -3.13 23.11
N SER A 191 4.71 -2.27 24.08
CA SER A 191 4.50 -2.51 25.50
C SER A 191 3.02 -2.62 25.89
N GLU A 192 2.13 -1.83 25.27
CA GLU A 192 0.68 -1.91 25.54
C GLU A 192 0.05 -3.21 25.03
N TYR A 193 0.55 -3.78 23.93
CA TYR A 193 0.03 -5.01 23.35
C TYR A 193 0.60 -6.25 24.04
N GLU A 194 1.86 -6.23 24.43
CA GLU A 194 2.53 -7.28 25.20
C GLU A 194 1.90 -7.43 26.57
N ASN A 195 1.63 -6.34 27.27
CA ASN A 195 0.99 -6.34 28.58
C ASN A 195 -0.49 -6.77 28.57
N ARG A 196 -1.22 -6.53 27.47
CA ARG A 196 -2.65 -6.92 27.40
C ARG A 196 -2.91 -8.35 26.95
N ASN A 197 -2.00 -8.95 26.20
CA ASN A 197 -2.25 -10.22 25.51
C ASN A 197 -1.25 -11.34 25.84
N GLY A 198 -0.31 -11.12 26.76
CA GLY A 198 0.60 -12.18 27.27
C GLY A 198 1.57 -12.76 26.23
N TYR A 199 1.93 -12.01 25.17
CA TYR A 199 2.92 -12.44 24.20
C TYR A 199 4.34 -12.13 24.70
N PRO A 200 5.29 -13.11 24.66
CA PRO A 200 6.65 -12.91 25.14
C PRO A 200 7.45 -11.91 24.27
N ALA A 201 8.21 -11.03 24.93
CA ALA A 201 8.98 -9.93 24.33
C ALA A 201 10.13 -10.39 23.41
N ASP A 202 10.56 -11.63 23.52
CA ASP A 202 11.79 -12.19 22.94
C ASP A 202 11.64 -12.78 21.53
N ARG A 203 10.48 -12.66 20.91
CA ARG A 203 10.24 -13.16 19.53
C ARG A 203 10.70 -12.26 18.40
N PHE A 204 11.19 -11.05 18.69
CA PHE A 204 11.60 -10.09 17.67
C PHE A 204 13.02 -9.59 17.97
N PRO A 205 14.00 -9.82 17.07
CA PRO A 205 15.33 -9.24 17.23
C PRO A 205 15.27 -7.71 17.19
N GLU A 206 16.06 -7.06 18.02
CA GLU A 206 16.16 -5.60 18.19
C GLU A 206 16.82 -4.85 17.00
N GLU A 207 16.99 -5.49 15.84
CA GLU A 207 17.68 -4.85 14.73
C GLU A 207 16.83 -3.74 14.10
N ASN A 208 17.28 -2.51 14.36
CA ASN A 208 17.06 -1.26 13.61
C ASN A 208 15.79 -1.14 12.76
N PHE A 209 14.66 -1.06 13.46
CA PHE A 209 13.34 -0.95 12.84
C PHE A 209 13.08 0.41 12.18
N TYR A 210 13.87 1.43 12.48
CA TYR A 210 13.50 2.83 12.27
C TYR A 210 14.53 3.68 11.50
N GLU A 211 15.78 3.28 11.37
CA GLU A 211 16.77 4.12 10.68
C GLU A 211 16.59 4.21 9.17
N ALA A 212 15.86 3.27 8.54
CA ALA A 212 15.62 3.29 7.10
C ALA A 212 14.39 4.11 6.65
N SER A 213 13.56 4.59 7.59
CA SER A 213 12.28 5.21 7.23
C SER A 213 12.22 6.73 7.39
N PHE A 214 13.12 7.32 8.19
CA PHE A 214 13.04 8.75 8.51
C PHE A 214 14.43 9.35 8.84
N SER A 215 15.37 9.28 7.91
CA SER A 215 16.40 10.31 7.90
C SER A 215 15.77 11.56 7.28
N ASN A 216 15.80 12.68 7.98
CA ASN A 216 15.40 14.00 7.45
C ASN A 216 16.18 14.40 6.18
N GLU A 217 17.18 13.62 5.77
CA GLU A 217 17.93 13.80 4.53
C GLU A 217 17.15 13.44 3.26
N ALA A 218 16.07 12.67 3.36
CA ALA A 218 15.19 12.42 2.21
C ALA A 218 14.27 13.61 1.86
N LEU A 219 14.20 14.64 2.71
CA LEU A 219 13.47 15.90 2.45
C LEU A 219 14.38 17.04 1.97
N GLY A 220 15.65 16.78 1.69
CA GLY A 220 16.63 17.74 1.19
C GLY A 220 16.55 17.99 -0.31
N TRP A 221 15.39 18.20 -0.88
CA TRP A 221 15.25 18.90 -2.15
C TRP A 221 15.33 20.41 -1.88
N GLY A 222 16.57 20.87 -1.61
CA GLY A 222 16.91 22.28 -1.76
C GLY A 222 16.64 22.68 -3.21
N ALA A 223 15.85 23.73 -3.38
CA ALA A 223 15.60 24.39 -4.64
C ALA A 223 16.95 24.73 -5.33
N MET A 224 17.36 23.94 -6.30
CA MET A 224 18.34 24.38 -7.28
C MET A 224 17.62 25.32 -8.24
N SER A 225 18.08 26.56 -8.29
CA SER A 225 17.58 27.60 -9.17
C SER A 225 17.83 27.22 -10.63
N LEU A 226 16.89 27.64 -11.50
CA LEU A 226 16.90 27.48 -12.97
C LEU A 226 18.07 28.14 -13.70
N GLU A 227 19.09 28.65 -13.02
CA GLU A 227 20.21 29.40 -13.60
C GLU A 227 21.51 28.61 -13.76
N GLU A 228 21.58 27.34 -13.39
CA GLU A 228 22.81 26.52 -13.53
C GLU A 228 22.73 25.43 -14.61
N GLN A 229 21.86 25.60 -15.61
CA GLN A 229 21.80 24.74 -16.81
C GLN A 229 21.93 25.55 -18.09
N LEU A 230 23.05 26.29 -18.26
CA LEU A 230 23.52 26.78 -19.56
C LEU A 230 25.01 26.52 -19.69
#